data_ea8033248ae8f51db7f6991cf7ae098a
#
_entry.id   ea8033248ae8f51db7f6991cf7ae098a
#
_cell.length_a   1.000
_cell.length_b   1.000
_cell.length_c   1.000
_cell.angle_alpha   90.00
_cell.angle_beta   90.00
_cell.angle_gamma   90.00
#
_symmetry.space_group_name_H-M   'P 1'
#
loop_
_entity.id
_entity.type
_entity.pdbx_description
1 polymer ?
#
loop_
_entity_poly.entity_id
_entity_poly.type
_entity_poly.pdbx_seq_one_letter_code
_entity_poly.pdbx_strand_id
1 'polypeptide(L)'
;GKRTDALEASAWNESKWITAVDAPVVKGHNDDRAADGASWFVSTVKNEQKIVSAKWMTAGLGVYELYVNGKPVGGEFLKPGFTHYAKTKRSFTYDITDVIRTKPNAENMLSVQVTPGWWADKIITPGGYDGMIGKKCAFRGVLELTFSDGSKKRYGTDLKNWKAGIAGPVKHAGIFDGEEYDAREPMGFEC
;
A
#
# COMPACT_ATOMS: atom_id res chain seq x y z
N GLY A 1 -9.95 -4.95 -8.87
CA GLY A 1 -10.64 -3.65 -8.97
C GLY A 1 -10.11 -2.84 -10.14
N LYS A 2 -10.96 -2.02 -10.73
CA LYS A 2 -10.60 -1.09 -11.82
C LYS A 2 -10.36 0.30 -11.25
N ARG A 3 -9.47 1.10 -11.88
CA ARG A 3 -9.34 2.52 -11.57
C ARG A 3 -10.66 3.24 -11.83
N THR A 4 -11.01 4.16 -10.94
CA THR A 4 -12.22 4.95 -11.00
C THR A 4 -11.94 6.39 -10.53
N ASP A 5 -12.95 7.25 -10.55
CA ASP A 5 -12.84 8.61 -10.09
C ASP A 5 -12.44 8.67 -8.61
N ALA A 6 -11.55 9.60 -8.29
CA ALA A 6 -11.08 9.81 -6.93
C ALA A 6 -12.24 10.19 -6.01
N LEU A 7 -12.10 9.82 -4.74
CA LEU A 7 -12.94 10.36 -3.67
C LEU A 7 -12.66 11.86 -3.52
N GLU A 8 -13.58 12.57 -2.86
CA GLU A 8 -13.35 13.98 -2.49
C GLU A 8 -12.03 14.15 -1.72
N ALA A 9 -11.34 15.25 -1.96
CA ALA A 9 -10.06 15.55 -1.31
C ALA A 9 -10.17 15.53 0.23
N SER A 10 -11.33 15.90 0.79
CA SER A 10 -11.63 15.83 2.22
C SER A 10 -11.55 14.43 2.82
N ALA A 11 -11.72 13.38 2.02
CA ALA A 11 -11.61 11.99 2.49
C ALA A 11 -10.23 11.70 3.11
N TRP A 12 -9.17 12.35 2.64
CA TRP A 12 -7.84 12.21 3.21
C TRP A 12 -7.74 12.63 4.67
N ASN A 13 -8.63 13.49 5.17
CA ASN A 13 -8.62 13.93 6.56
C ASN A 13 -8.84 12.79 7.56
N GLU A 14 -9.48 11.71 7.13
CA GLU A 14 -9.74 10.52 7.94
C GLU A 14 -8.58 9.51 7.95
N SER A 15 -7.46 9.81 7.30
CA SER A 15 -6.34 8.89 7.16
C SER A 15 -5.01 9.52 7.53
N LYS A 16 -4.06 8.67 7.92
CA LYS A 16 -2.67 9.06 8.23
C LYS A 16 -1.70 8.26 7.39
N TRP A 17 -0.51 8.81 7.16
CA TRP A 17 0.62 8.02 6.68
C TRP A 17 1.05 7.04 7.76
N ILE A 18 1.19 5.77 7.38
CA ILE A 18 1.68 4.70 8.24
C ILE A 18 2.96 4.11 7.65
N THR A 19 3.85 3.63 8.52
CA THR A 19 5.10 2.98 8.14
C THR A 19 5.33 1.76 9.06
N ALA A 20 6.01 0.73 8.56
CA ALA A 20 6.41 -0.39 9.41
C ALA A 20 7.53 0.08 10.34
N VAL A 21 7.37 -0.13 11.65
CA VAL A 21 8.36 0.30 12.66
C VAL A 21 9.69 -0.40 12.42
N ASP A 22 9.63 -1.70 12.15
CA ASP A 22 10.80 -2.56 11.95
C ASP A 22 11.40 -2.45 10.54
N ALA A 23 10.76 -1.72 9.63
CA ALA A 23 11.32 -1.49 8.32
C ALA A 23 12.66 -0.74 8.44
N PRO A 24 13.73 -1.26 7.85
CA PRO A 24 15.03 -0.60 7.94
C PRO A 24 14.96 0.79 7.35
N VAL A 25 15.72 1.71 7.93
CA VAL A 25 15.90 3.05 7.39
C VAL A 25 17.08 3.02 6.45
N VAL A 26 16.87 3.42 5.20
CA VAL A 26 17.96 3.54 4.23
C VAL A 26 18.97 4.56 4.75
N LYS A 27 20.20 4.12 4.97
CA LYS A 27 21.26 4.96 5.56
C LYS A 27 22.01 5.80 4.54
N GLY A 28 21.79 5.56 3.25
CA GLY A 28 22.45 6.25 2.16
C GLY A 28 23.65 5.47 1.61
N HIS A 29 24.41 6.11 0.77
CA HIS A 29 25.49 5.62 -0.07
C HIS A 29 26.22 4.36 0.47
N ASN A 30 26.18 3.27 -0.31
CA ASN A 30 26.86 1.99 -0.08
C ASN A 30 26.42 1.17 1.14
N ASP A 31 25.22 1.37 1.64
CA ASP A 31 24.69 0.42 2.62
C ASP A 31 24.15 -0.81 1.86
N ASP A 32 24.92 -1.90 1.93
CA ASP A 32 24.57 -3.15 1.25
C ASP A 32 23.24 -3.70 1.77
N ARG A 33 22.18 -3.51 0.99
CA ARG A 33 20.89 -4.22 1.08
C ARG A 33 20.08 -4.14 2.38
N ALA A 34 20.37 -3.23 3.29
CA ALA A 34 19.72 -3.22 4.62
C ALA A 34 18.24 -2.75 4.62
N ALA A 35 17.74 -2.25 3.49
CA ALA A 35 16.39 -1.63 3.46
C ALA A 35 15.46 -2.18 2.38
N ASP A 36 15.76 -3.31 1.80
CA ASP A 36 15.35 -3.64 0.44
C ASP A 36 14.10 -4.52 0.36
N GLY A 37 13.67 -5.12 1.46
CA GLY A 37 12.49 -5.97 1.51
C GLY A 37 11.18 -5.20 1.51
N ALA A 38 10.08 -5.93 1.33
CA ALA A 38 8.76 -5.34 1.37
C ALA A 38 8.28 -5.04 2.78
N SER A 39 7.70 -3.85 2.95
CA SER A 39 6.84 -3.55 4.10
C SER A 39 5.41 -3.98 3.78
N TRP A 40 4.76 -4.66 4.72
CA TRP A 40 3.37 -5.07 4.63
C TRP A 40 2.50 -4.29 5.60
N PHE A 41 1.33 -3.90 5.12
CA PHE A 41 0.30 -3.23 5.90
C PHE A 41 -1.01 -4.00 5.75
N VAL A 42 -1.64 -4.35 6.85
CA VAL A 42 -2.85 -5.18 6.85
C VAL A 42 -3.90 -4.59 7.80
N SER A 43 -5.13 -4.54 7.34
CA SER A 43 -6.29 -4.16 8.14
C SER A 43 -7.49 -5.05 7.81
N THR A 44 -8.34 -5.29 8.80
CA THR A 44 -9.60 -5.99 8.62
C THR A 44 -10.74 -5.02 8.88
N VAL A 45 -11.67 -4.95 7.92
CA VAL A 45 -12.88 -4.15 8.01
C VAL A 45 -14.09 -5.07 8.03
N LYS A 46 -14.94 -4.92 9.05
CA LYS A 46 -16.23 -5.62 9.15
C LYS A 46 -17.34 -4.67 8.74
N ASN A 47 -18.17 -5.10 7.80
CA ASN A 47 -19.35 -4.35 7.37
C ASN A 47 -20.60 -4.84 8.09
N GLU A 48 -21.35 -3.91 8.69
CA GLU A 48 -22.59 -4.21 9.43
C GLU A 48 -23.78 -4.41 8.49
N GLN A 49 -23.74 -3.79 7.32
CA GLN A 49 -24.79 -3.80 6.33
C GLN A 49 -24.28 -4.33 4.98
N LYS A 50 -25.23 -4.62 4.05
CA LYS A 50 -24.88 -5.00 2.68
C LYS A 50 -24.19 -3.85 1.96
N ILE A 51 -22.98 -4.08 1.45
CA ILE A 51 -22.24 -3.15 0.60
C ILE A 51 -22.82 -3.18 -0.82
N VAL A 52 -23.03 -2.02 -1.41
CA VAL A 52 -23.44 -1.85 -2.82
C VAL A 52 -22.36 -1.20 -3.67
N SER A 53 -21.41 -0.50 -3.05
CA SER A 53 -20.23 0.04 -3.72
C SER A 53 -19.07 0.18 -2.73
N ALA A 54 -17.87 -0.09 -3.19
CA ALA A 54 -16.66 0.06 -2.40
C ALA A 54 -15.56 0.72 -3.25
N LYS A 55 -15.04 1.85 -2.79
CA LYS A 55 -13.93 2.57 -3.42
C LYS A 55 -12.75 2.67 -2.46
N TRP A 56 -11.57 2.31 -2.94
CA TRP A 56 -10.34 2.42 -2.17
C TRP A 56 -9.39 3.41 -2.80
N MET A 57 -9.20 4.57 -2.13
CA MET A 57 -8.25 5.60 -2.51
C MET A 57 -6.92 5.36 -1.79
N THR A 58 -5.82 5.33 -2.52
CA THR A 58 -4.50 4.92 -2.04
C THR A 58 -3.40 5.84 -2.51
N ALA A 59 -2.37 5.99 -1.68
CA ALA A 59 -1.13 6.66 -2.01
C ALA A 59 0.04 5.94 -1.30
N GLY A 60 1.18 5.83 -1.96
CA GLY A 60 2.38 5.18 -1.42
C GLY A 60 3.63 6.04 -1.57
N LEU A 61 4.52 5.92 -0.62
CA LEU A 61 5.91 6.34 -0.67
C LEU A 61 6.75 5.07 -0.81
N GLY A 62 7.10 4.75 -2.03
CA GLY A 62 7.62 3.46 -2.51
C GLY A 62 6.76 2.93 -3.65
N VAL A 63 7.12 1.79 -4.22
CA VAL A 63 6.30 1.04 -5.16
C VAL A 63 5.38 0.12 -4.36
N TYR A 64 4.07 0.11 -4.66
CA TYR A 64 3.13 -0.65 -3.86
C TYR A 64 2.19 -1.52 -4.69
N GLU A 65 1.80 -2.65 -4.09
CA GLU A 65 0.77 -3.55 -4.58
C GLU A 65 -0.36 -3.66 -3.55
N LEU A 66 -1.59 -3.81 -4.05
CA LEU A 66 -2.81 -3.82 -3.24
C LEU A 66 -3.51 -5.17 -3.34
N TYR A 67 -4.06 -5.62 -2.21
CA TYR A 67 -4.84 -6.86 -2.16
C TYR A 67 -6.11 -6.66 -1.32
N VAL A 68 -7.21 -7.26 -1.76
CA VAL A 68 -8.45 -7.38 -1.00
C VAL A 68 -8.80 -8.85 -0.89
N ASN A 69 -8.90 -9.36 0.33
CA ASN A 69 -9.14 -10.78 0.60
C ASN A 69 -8.15 -11.70 -0.14
N GLY A 70 -6.89 -11.31 -0.21
CA GLY A 70 -5.81 -12.03 -0.91
C GLY A 70 -5.83 -11.88 -2.44
N LYS A 71 -6.78 -11.15 -3.02
CA LYS A 71 -6.86 -10.93 -4.46
C LYS A 71 -6.21 -9.59 -4.85
N PRO A 72 -5.37 -9.55 -5.89
CA PRO A 72 -4.73 -8.30 -6.32
C PRO A 72 -5.77 -7.28 -6.82
N VAL A 73 -5.46 -6.01 -6.57
CA VAL A 73 -6.27 -4.85 -6.97
C VAL A 73 -5.47 -3.94 -7.87
N GLY A 74 -6.09 -3.52 -8.97
CA GLY A 74 -5.44 -2.71 -10.00
C GLY A 74 -4.75 -3.60 -11.05
N GLY A 75 -4.27 -2.98 -12.11
CA GLY A 75 -3.53 -3.62 -13.18
C GLY A 75 -2.30 -2.81 -13.59
N GLU A 76 -2.03 -1.73 -12.86
CA GLU A 76 -0.86 -0.89 -13.09
C GLU A 76 0.36 -1.50 -12.41
N PHE A 77 1.47 -1.52 -13.13
CA PHE A 77 2.78 -1.90 -12.61
C PHE A 77 3.51 -0.68 -12.07
N LEU A 78 4.38 -0.90 -11.08
CA LEU A 78 5.26 0.10 -10.49
C LEU A 78 4.50 1.36 -10.01
N LYS A 79 3.31 1.18 -9.43
CA LYS A 79 2.55 2.30 -8.88
C LYS A 79 3.19 2.84 -7.59
N PRO A 80 3.17 4.15 -7.34
CA PRO A 80 2.44 5.18 -8.05
C PRO A 80 3.21 5.81 -9.23
N GLY A 81 4.40 5.33 -9.57
CA GLY A 81 5.31 5.93 -10.52
C GLY A 81 6.14 7.06 -9.91
N PHE A 82 7.07 7.61 -10.68
CA PHE A 82 7.93 8.69 -10.25
C PHE A 82 7.25 10.05 -10.29
N THR A 83 7.50 10.88 -9.28
CA THR A 83 7.06 12.28 -9.22
C THR A 83 8.10 13.11 -8.46
N HIS A 84 7.96 14.43 -8.51
CA HIS A 84 8.68 15.31 -7.60
C HIS A 84 8.01 15.24 -6.21
N TYR A 85 8.42 14.27 -5.39
CA TYR A 85 7.76 13.91 -4.13
C TYR A 85 7.61 15.04 -3.09
N ALA A 86 8.49 16.07 -3.15
CA ALA A 86 8.34 17.25 -2.28
C ALA A 86 7.12 18.10 -2.67
N LYS A 87 6.71 18.05 -3.95
CA LYS A 87 5.58 18.85 -4.47
C LYS A 87 4.33 18.01 -4.71
N THR A 88 4.49 16.81 -5.25
CA THR A 88 3.37 16.00 -5.73
C THR A 88 3.51 14.55 -5.30
N LYS A 89 2.47 14.01 -4.70
CA LYS A 89 2.30 12.59 -4.44
C LYS A 89 1.07 12.11 -5.21
N ARG A 90 1.23 11.05 -6.01
CA ARG A 90 0.12 10.48 -6.76
C ARG A 90 -0.78 9.67 -5.85
N SER A 91 -2.08 9.74 -6.10
CA SER A 91 -3.07 8.84 -5.54
C SER A 91 -3.86 8.16 -6.65
N PHE A 92 -4.32 6.96 -6.38
CA PHE A 92 -5.23 6.22 -7.24
C PHE A 92 -6.47 5.86 -6.44
N THR A 93 -7.60 5.76 -7.13
CA THR A 93 -8.84 5.24 -6.54
C THR A 93 -9.27 4.02 -7.35
N TYR A 94 -9.56 2.95 -6.65
CA TYR A 94 -10.02 1.68 -7.23
C TYR A 94 -11.44 1.40 -6.80
N ASP A 95 -12.29 1.04 -7.76
CA ASP A 95 -13.53 0.37 -7.47
C ASP A 95 -13.22 -1.09 -7.14
N ILE A 96 -13.47 -1.47 -5.91
CA ILE A 96 -13.20 -2.82 -5.39
C ILE A 96 -14.50 -3.59 -5.08
N THR A 97 -15.63 -3.12 -5.57
CA THR A 97 -16.95 -3.72 -5.32
C THR A 97 -16.99 -5.19 -5.71
N ASP A 98 -16.32 -5.56 -6.81
CA ASP A 98 -16.31 -6.95 -7.32
C ASP A 98 -15.42 -7.91 -6.51
N VAL A 99 -14.49 -7.39 -5.70
CA VAL A 99 -13.52 -8.20 -4.94
C VAL A 99 -13.75 -8.18 -3.44
N ILE A 100 -14.57 -7.26 -2.94
CA ILE A 100 -14.95 -7.17 -1.54
C ILE A 100 -16.14 -8.10 -1.23
N ARG A 101 -16.19 -8.66 -0.03
CA ARG A 101 -17.34 -9.44 0.44
C ARG A 101 -18.45 -8.48 0.86
N THR A 102 -19.57 -8.50 0.14
CA THR A 102 -20.63 -7.49 0.28
C THR A 102 -21.74 -7.84 1.29
N LYS A 103 -21.82 -9.08 1.74
CA LYS A 103 -22.86 -9.52 2.69
C LYS A 103 -22.71 -8.84 4.05
N PRO A 104 -23.81 -8.58 4.78
CA PRO A 104 -23.75 -8.09 6.15
C PRO A 104 -22.88 -8.97 7.04
N ASN A 105 -22.15 -8.37 7.96
CA ASN A 105 -21.24 -9.02 8.91
C ASN A 105 -20.04 -9.76 8.26
N ALA A 106 -19.80 -9.58 6.96
CA ALA A 106 -18.62 -10.11 6.33
C ALA A 106 -17.37 -9.31 6.78
N GLU A 107 -16.27 -10.03 6.96
CA GLU A 107 -14.96 -9.43 7.20
C GLU A 107 -14.18 -9.35 5.90
N ASN A 108 -13.55 -8.22 5.67
CA ASN A 108 -12.74 -7.94 4.50
C ASN A 108 -11.34 -7.54 4.93
N MET A 109 -10.36 -8.26 4.44
CA MET A 109 -8.95 -7.95 4.66
C MET A 109 -8.45 -7.06 3.53
N LEU A 110 -7.85 -5.93 3.90
CA LEU A 110 -7.10 -5.04 3.04
C LEU A 110 -5.62 -5.26 3.31
N SER A 111 -4.84 -5.49 2.28
CA SER A 111 -3.39 -5.68 2.42
C SER A 111 -2.64 -4.87 1.39
N VAL A 112 -1.50 -4.33 1.80
CA VAL A 112 -0.63 -3.52 0.96
C VAL A 112 0.80 -3.97 1.14
N GLN A 113 1.47 -4.27 0.05
CA GLN A 113 2.91 -4.47 -0.02
C GLN A 113 3.55 -3.19 -0.53
N VAL A 114 4.59 -2.70 0.13
CA VAL A 114 5.34 -1.51 -0.31
C VAL A 114 6.82 -1.82 -0.31
N THR A 115 7.48 -1.56 -1.43
CA THR A 115 8.94 -1.70 -1.60
C THR A 115 9.58 -0.33 -1.84
N PRO A 116 10.89 -0.15 -1.64
CA PRO A 116 11.58 1.13 -1.76
C PRO A 116 11.30 1.90 -3.05
N GLY A 117 11.45 1.28 -4.21
CA GLY A 117 11.19 1.87 -5.51
C GLY A 117 11.84 3.25 -5.69
N TRP A 118 11.23 4.13 -6.44
CA TRP A 118 11.77 5.49 -6.67
C TRP A 118 11.83 6.38 -5.43
N TRP A 119 11.14 6.00 -4.35
CA TRP A 119 11.13 6.80 -3.13
C TRP A 119 12.40 6.62 -2.31
N ALA A 120 12.84 5.40 -2.10
CA ALA A 120 13.90 5.09 -1.14
C ALA A 120 15.04 4.23 -1.72
N ASP A 121 14.91 3.71 -2.94
CA ASP A 121 15.92 2.92 -3.62
C ASP A 121 16.86 3.79 -4.46
N LYS A 122 17.84 3.15 -5.12
CA LYS A 122 18.75 3.76 -6.11
C LYS A 122 17.94 4.22 -7.33
N ILE A 123 18.04 5.49 -7.68
CA ILE A 123 17.20 6.04 -8.76
C ILE A 123 17.97 6.69 -9.90
N ILE A 124 19.28 6.87 -9.78
CA ILE A 124 20.05 7.65 -10.76
C ILE A 124 20.90 6.76 -11.65
N THR A 125 21.63 5.81 -11.08
CA THR A 125 22.50 4.87 -11.81
C THR A 125 22.65 3.58 -11.01
N PRO A 126 23.08 2.46 -11.64
CA PRO A 126 23.62 1.31 -10.92
C PRO A 126 24.76 1.79 -10.00
N GLY A 127 24.67 1.53 -8.72
CA GLY A 127 25.60 2.06 -7.71
C GLY A 127 25.35 3.52 -7.31
N GLY A 128 24.18 4.09 -7.69
CA GLY A 128 23.75 5.42 -7.27
C GLY A 128 23.40 5.50 -5.78
N TYR A 129 22.94 6.68 -5.36
CA TYR A 129 22.64 6.95 -3.96
C TYR A 129 21.27 6.45 -3.55
N ASP A 130 21.22 5.59 -2.52
CA ASP A 130 19.99 5.19 -1.86
C ASP A 130 19.41 6.31 -1.00
N GLY A 131 18.10 6.36 -0.89
CA GLY A 131 17.42 7.25 0.03
C GLY A 131 17.61 8.74 -0.25
N MET A 132 17.92 9.14 -1.47
CA MET A 132 18.04 10.56 -1.84
C MET A 132 16.76 11.34 -1.63
N ILE A 133 15.61 10.73 -1.91
CA ILE A 133 14.30 11.37 -1.82
C ILE A 133 13.65 11.05 -0.49
N GLY A 134 13.65 9.78 -0.09
CA GLY A 134 13.08 9.30 1.16
C GLY A 134 13.88 8.14 1.75
N LYS A 135 13.62 7.82 3.00
CA LYS A 135 14.41 6.83 3.75
C LYS A 135 13.57 5.66 4.29
N LYS A 136 12.26 5.74 4.21
CA LYS A 136 11.35 4.75 4.75
C LYS A 136 10.07 4.72 3.94
N CYS A 137 9.65 3.51 3.57
CA CYS A 137 8.38 3.30 2.87
C CYS A 137 7.21 3.68 3.75
N ALA A 138 6.15 4.21 3.13
CA ALA A 138 4.92 4.53 3.83
C ALA A 138 3.71 4.33 2.92
N PHE A 139 2.58 4.10 3.56
CA PHE A 139 1.29 3.96 2.88
C PHE A 139 0.24 4.87 3.51
N ARG A 140 -0.70 5.33 2.70
CA ARG A 140 -1.89 6.06 3.11
C ARG A 140 -3.06 5.66 2.24
N GLY A 141 -4.22 5.38 2.84
CA GLY A 141 -5.41 4.99 2.10
C GLY A 141 -6.70 5.34 2.83
N VAL A 142 -7.78 5.40 2.05
CA VAL A 142 -9.15 5.55 2.54
C VAL A 142 -10.04 4.60 1.77
N LEU A 143 -10.70 3.69 2.46
CA LEU A 143 -11.79 2.87 1.95
C LEU A 143 -13.11 3.57 2.21
N GLU A 144 -13.89 3.85 1.17
CA GLU A 144 -15.29 4.30 1.27
C GLU A 144 -16.21 3.15 0.89
N LEU A 145 -17.08 2.78 1.81
CA LEU A 145 -18.16 1.82 1.58
C LEU A 145 -19.49 2.58 1.45
N THR A 146 -20.27 2.24 0.45
CA THR A 146 -21.67 2.65 0.32
C THR A 146 -22.57 1.44 0.59
N PHE A 147 -23.52 1.59 1.49
CA PHE A 147 -24.43 0.54 1.90
C PHE A 147 -25.76 0.58 1.16
N SER A 148 -26.56 -0.47 1.30
CA SER A 148 -27.84 -0.62 0.59
C SER A 148 -28.90 0.40 0.97
N ASP A 149 -28.77 1.06 2.14
CA ASP A 149 -29.61 2.17 2.58
C ASP A 149 -29.14 3.54 2.07
N GLY A 150 -28.07 3.57 1.27
CA GLY A 150 -27.45 4.79 0.74
C GLY A 150 -26.45 5.45 1.68
N SER A 151 -26.32 4.99 2.92
CA SER A 151 -25.34 5.53 3.85
C SER A 151 -23.91 5.20 3.41
N LYS A 152 -22.96 6.01 3.86
CA LYS A 152 -21.55 5.84 3.56
C LYS A 152 -20.73 5.76 4.83
N LYS A 153 -19.68 4.92 4.80
CA LYS A 153 -18.70 4.84 5.89
C LYS A 153 -17.30 4.82 5.31
N ARG A 154 -16.39 5.58 5.92
CA ARG A 154 -14.99 5.65 5.53
C ARG A 154 -14.10 5.00 6.59
N TYR A 155 -13.05 4.36 6.13
CA TYR A 155 -12.03 3.73 6.94
C TYR A 155 -10.66 4.18 6.40
N GLY A 156 -10.01 5.04 7.17
CA GLY A 156 -8.67 5.52 6.83
C GLY A 156 -7.56 4.67 7.42
N THR A 157 -6.36 4.83 6.90
CA THR A 157 -5.16 4.28 7.54
C THR A 157 -4.90 4.99 8.86
N ASP A 158 -4.66 4.21 9.92
CA ASP A 158 -4.32 4.68 11.25
C ASP A 158 -3.46 3.64 11.99
N LEU A 159 -2.92 4.00 13.15
CA LEU A 159 -2.09 3.10 13.96
C LEU A 159 -2.88 2.12 14.84
N LYS A 160 -4.21 2.27 14.91
CA LYS A 160 -5.07 1.42 15.75
C LYS A 160 -5.57 0.20 14.97
N ASN A 161 -5.99 0.41 13.73
CA ASN A 161 -6.69 -0.60 12.94
C ASN A 161 -5.78 -1.24 11.87
N TRP A 162 -4.60 -0.69 11.65
CA TRP A 162 -3.62 -1.24 10.72
C TRP A 162 -2.45 -1.85 11.46
N LYS A 163 -2.10 -3.06 11.06
CA LYS A 163 -0.85 -3.74 11.46
C LYS A 163 0.18 -3.55 10.36
N ALA A 164 1.45 -3.51 10.71
CA ALA A 164 2.54 -3.40 9.77
C ALA A 164 3.69 -4.34 10.16
N GLY A 165 4.40 -4.85 9.16
CA GLY A 165 5.53 -5.74 9.33
C GLY A 165 6.41 -5.78 8.10
N ILE A 166 7.50 -6.55 8.18
CA ILE A 166 8.49 -6.76 7.11
C ILE A 166 8.61 -8.23 6.73
N ALA A 167 7.80 -9.10 7.32
CA ALA A 167 7.76 -10.50 6.96
C ALA A 167 7.14 -10.70 5.57
N GLY A 168 7.57 -11.74 4.84
CA GLY A 168 7.03 -12.09 3.54
C GLY A 168 8.10 -12.51 2.55
N PRO A 169 7.69 -12.90 1.34
CA PRO A 169 8.58 -13.52 0.36
C PRO A 169 9.54 -12.55 -0.33
N VAL A 170 9.22 -11.25 -0.41
CA VAL A 170 10.09 -10.27 -1.06
C VAL A 170 11.20 -9.84 -0.08
N LYS A 171 12.40 -10.33 -0.30
CA LYS A 171 13.59 -10.07 0.54
C LYS A 171 14.38 -8.85 0.09
N HIS A 172 14.34 -8.58 -1.20
CA HIS A 172 14.92 -7.40 -1.85
C HIS A 172 14.03 -6.99 -3.02
N ALA A 173 13.89 -5.69 -3.27
CA ALA A 173 13.26 -5.18 -4.49
C ALA A 173 13.80 -3.79 -4.82
N GLY A 174 14.52 -3.70 -5.93
CA GLY A 174 15.14 -2.47 -6.43
C GLY A 174 14.80 -2.20 -7.89
N ILE A 175 14.73 -0.93 -8.25
CA ILE A 175 14.43 -0.50 -9.63
C ILE A 175 15.54 -0.97 -10.59
N PHE A 176 16.79 -0.98 -10.15
CA PHE A 176 17.95 -1.37 -10.97
C PHE A 176 18.47 -2.77 -10.64
N ASP A 177 18.31 -3.20 -9.40
CA ASP A 177 18.91 -4.45 -8.90
C ASP A 177 17.95 -5.65 -9.02
N GLY A 178 16.67 -5.40 -9.37
CA GLY A 178 15.66 -6.45 -9.52
C GLY A 178 15.05 -6.90 -8.19
N GLU A 179 14.58 -8.14 -8.13
CA GLU A 179 13.86 -8.68 -6.99
C GLU A 179 14.50 -10.01 -6.52
N GLU A 180 14.63 -10.19 -5.21
CA GLU A 180 14.92 -11.45 -4.55
C GLU A 180 13.65 -11.94 -3.85
N TYR A 181 13.14 -13.08 -4.31
CA TYR A 181 11.89 -13.65 -3.85
C TYR A 181 12.07 -15.06 -3.28
N ASP A 182 11.72 -15.27 -2.02
CA ASP A 182 11.72 -16.58 -1.37
C ASP A 182 10.31 -17.18 -1.38
N ALA A 183 10.02 -18.04 -2.35
CA ALA A 183 8.72 -18.69 -2.51
C ALA A 183 8.32 -19.65 -1.37
N ARG A 184 9.20 -19.90 -0.41
CA ARG A 184 8.90 -20.71 0.78
C ARG A 184 8.22 -19.91 1.89
N GLU A 185 8.37 -18.61 1.83
CA GLU A 185 7.77 -17.68 2.79
C GLU A 185 6.30 -17.39 2.43
N PRO A 186 5.41 -17.34 3.41
CA PRO A 186 4.03 -16.93 3.15
C PRO A 186 3.97 -15.46 2.75
N MET A 187 2.87 -15.06 2.10
CA MET A 187 2.63 -13.65 1.83
C MET A 187 2.52 -12.87 3.14
N GLY A 188 3.03 -11.64 3.19
CA GLY A 188 3.09 -10.86 4.42
C GLY A 188 1.74 -10.55 5.07
N PHE A 189 0.63 -10.73 4.35
CA PHE A 189 -0.71 -10.65 4.92
C PHE A 189 -1.20 -11.96 5.55
N GLU A 190 -0.44 -13.03 5.44
CA GLU A 190 -0.71 -14.36 6.04
C GLU A 190 0.08 -14.57 7.35
N CYS A 191 1.00 -13.64 7.65
CA CYS A 191 1.89 -13.69 8.81
C CYS A 191 1.26 -13.16 10.11
#